data_b7f596d16e1ff288c3b32621bbc54385
#
_entry.id   b7f596d16e1ff288c3b32621bbc54385
#
_cell.length_a   1.000
_cell.length_b   1.000
_cell.length_c   1.000
_cell.angle_alpha   90.00
_cell.angle_beta   90.00
_cell.angle_gamma   90.00
#
_symmetry.space_group_name_H-M   'P 1'
#
loop_
_entity.id
_entity.type
_entity.pdbx_description
1 polymer ?
#
loop_
_entity_poly.entity_id
_entity_poly.type
_entity_poly.pdbx_seq_one_letter_code
_entity_poly.pdbx_strand_id
1 'polypeptide(L)'
;MNAIELLRDLVRQVAAQEIMPYYLKVESARKADGSMLSKADLAAQQAFECRLPEIIAAPVLGEEMTSEKQHLLWNNAQQGLWVLDPIDGTNNFVNGIPHFAVSVAYVQHGRAQLGVVYNPVSQECFSAVRGQGAWINGKPLPLRRVPKPLREAVAGVEIRRLRPARL
;
A
#
# COMPACT_ATOMS: atom_id res chain seq x y z
N MET A 1 4.57 -22.49 -2.74
CA MET A 1 3.80 -21.24 -2.74
C MET A 1 4.50 -20.25 -3.66
N ASN A 2 3.81 -19.57 -4.53
CA ASN A 2 4.43 -18.56 -5.39
C ASN A 2 4.54 -17.20 -4.65
N ALA A 3 5.37 -16.27 -5.16
CA ALA A 3 5.66 -15.01 -4.47
C ALA A 3 4.40 -14.19 -4.14
N ILE A 4 3.38 -14.18 -5.01
CA ILE A 4 2.15 -13.42 -4.76
C ILE A 4 1.28 -14.05 -3.65
N GLU A 5 1.32 -15.36 -3.48
CA GLU A 5 0.63 -16.05 -2.38
C GLU A 5 1.31 -15.73 -1.06
N LEU A 6 2.65 -15.85 -1.01
CA LEU A 6 3.44 -15.47 0.17
C LEU A 6 3.20 -14.01 0.56
N LEU A 7 3.17 -13.09 -0.42
CA LEU A 7 2.91 -11.69 -0.18
C LEU A 7 1.50 -11.44 0.38
N ARG A 8 0.47 -12.09 -0.17
CA ARG A 8 -0.90 -11.97 0.37
C ARG A 8 -1.01 -12.43 1.82
N ASP A 9 -0.35 -13.54 2.14
CA ASP A 9 -0.37 -14.09 3.51
C ASP A 9 0.42 -13.19 4.46
N LEU A 10 1.58 -12.68 4.05
CA LEU A 10 2.38 -11.74 4.83
C LEU A 10 1.59 -10.47 5.14
N VAL A 11 0.95 -9.86 4.13
CA VAL A 11 0.17 -8.62 4.29
C VAL A 11 -0.97 -8.82 5.28
N ARG A 12 -1.70 -9.94 5.21
CA ARG A 12 -2.76 -10.26 6.17
C ARG A 12 -2.24 -10.45 7.59
N GLN A 13 -1.12 -11.16 7.74
CA GLN A 13 -0.51 -11.41 9.04
C GLN A 13 -0.03 -10.12 9.69
N VAL A 14 0.72 -9.27 8.97
CA VAL A 14 1.19 -8.00 9.49
C VAL A 14 0.01 -7.08 9.81
N ALA A 15 -1.00 -6.99 8.95
CA ALA A 15 -2.19 -6.20 9.24
C ALA A 15 -2.89 -6.66 10.53
N ALA A 16 -3.03 -7.96 10.74
CA ALA A 16 -3.68 -8.51 11.94
C ALA A 16 -2.85 -8.32 13.22
N GLN A 17 -1.51 -8.39 13.13
CA GLN A 17 -0.61 -8.33 14.27
C GLN A 17 -0.18 -6.92 14.65
N GLU A 18 0.10 -6.06 13.64
CA GLU A 18 0.75 -4.76 13.85
C GLU A 18 -0.18 -3.56 13.58
N ILE A 19 -1.29 -3.74 12.84
CA ILE A 19 -2.18 -2.64 12.47
C ILE A 19 -3.50 -2.70 13.24
N MET A 20 -4.24 -3.80 13.10
CA MET A 20 -5.60 -3.91 13.66
C MET A 20 -5.69 -3.82 15.18
N PRO A 21 -4.68 -4.23 15.99
CA PRO A 21 -4.70 -4.00 17.43
C PRO A 21 -4.76 -2.53 17.84
N TYR A 22 -4.30 -1.63 16.98
CA TYR A 22 -4.31 -0.18 17.21
C TYR A 22 -5.53 0.52 16.60
N TYR A 23 -6.23 -0.08 15.67
CA TYR A 23 -7.41 0.52 15.05
C TYR A 23 -8.45 0.89 16.12
N LEU A 24 -8.97 2.12 16.09
CA LEU A 24 -9.85 2.75 17.10
C LEU A 24 -9.20 3.03 18.48
N LYS A 25 -7.88 2.81 18.65
CA LYS A 25 -7.18 3.01 19.92
C LYS A 25 -5.93 3.88 19.80
N VAL A 26 -5.65 4.40 18.63
CA VAL A 26 -4.35 5.02 18.33
C VAL A 26 -4.20 6.40 18.97
N GLU A 27 -3.07 6.58 19.66
CA GLU A 27 -2.47 7.89 19.81
C GLU A 27 -1.74 8.26 18.53
N SER A 28 -2.13 9.37 17.92
CA SER A 28 -1.54 9.87 16.68
C SER A 28 -0.62 11.06 16.96
N ALA A 29 0.42 11.17 16.15
CA ALA A 29 1.27 12.35 16.09
C ALA A 29 1.21 12.95 14.68
N ARG A 30 1.53 14.26 14.56
CA ARG A 30 1.71 14.87 13.24
C ARG A 30 3.15 14.73 12.79
N LYS A 31 3.35 14.34 11.52
CA LYS A 31 4.64 14.40 10.83
C LYS A 31 5.06 15.86 10.60
N ALA A 32 6.34 16.09 10.26
CA ALA A 32 6.85 17.44 9.97
C ALA A 32 6.15 18.15 8.81
N ASP A 33 5.61 17.40 7.86
CA ASP A 33 4.82 17.88 6.72
C ASP A 33 3.34 18.16 7.06
N GLY A 34 2.94 17.95 8.32
CA GLY A 34 1.58 18.13 8.81
C GLY A 34 0.65 16.93 8.64
N SER A 35 1.10 15.82 8.02
CA SER A 35 0.34 14.58 7.93
C SER A 35 0.29 13.83 9.27
N MET A 36 -0.59 12.81 9.37
CA MET A 36 -0.72 12.01 10.57
C MET A 36 0.22 10.79 10.51
N LEU A 37 0.77 10.44 11.66
CA LEU A 37 1.59 9.24 11.85
C LEU A 37 1.01 8.46 13.02
N SER A 38 0.87 7.17 12.86
CA SER A 38 0.46 6.28 13.95
C SER A 38 1.62 5.36 14.38
N LYS A 39 1.55 4.86 15.62
CA LYS A 39 2.48 3.81 16.09
C LYS A 39 2.35 2.55 15.24
N ALA A 40 1.16 2.30 14.71
CA ALA A 40 0.87 1.16 13.85
C ALA A 40 1.65 1.23 12.52
N ASP A 41 1.78 2.43 11.92
CA ASP A 41 2.58 2.62 10.69
C ASP A 41 4.03 2.15 10.90
N LEU A 42 4.67 2.61 11.97
CA LEU A 42 6.05 2.26 12.27
C LEU A 42 6.23 0.78 12.56
N ALA A 43 5.35 0.19 13.37
CA ALA A 43 5.41 -1.23 13.71
C ALA A 43 5.20 -2.11 12.47
N ALA A 44 4.21 -1.79 11.65
CA ALA A 44 3.95 -2.50 10.41
C ALA A 44 5.10 -2.35 9.41
N GLN A 45 5.65 -1.13 9.25
CA GLN A 45 6.81 -0.93 8.36
C GLN A 45 7.99 -1.79 8.78
N GLN A 46 8.34 -1.82 10.07
CA GLN A 46 9.44 -2.65 10.58
C GLN A 46 9.20 -4.15 10.32
N ALA A 47 7.97 -4.63 10.54
CA ALA A 47 7.62 -6.01 10.27
C ALA A 47 7.77 -6.37 8.77
N PHE A 48 7.36 -5.46 7.87
CA PHE A 48 7.53 -5.65 6.44
C PHE A 48 8.98 -5.57 5.99
N GLU A 49 9.78 -4.62 6.52
CA GLU A 49 11.21 -4.49 6.21
C GLU A 49 11.99 -5.77 6.53
N CYS A 50 11.62 -6.46 7.60
CA CYS A 50 12.24 -7.74 7.96
C CYS A 50 11.81 -8.90 7.05
N ARG A 51 10.55 -8.94 6.63
CA ARG A 51 9.95 -10.16 6.06
C ARG A 51 9.82 -10.13 4.53
N LEU A 52 9.67 -8.96 3.89
CA LEU A 52 9.58 -8.86 2.43
C LEU A 52 10.82 -9.42 1.71
N PRO A 53 12.07 -9.18 2.20
CA PRO A 53 13.26 -9.76 1.59
C PRO A 53 13.31 -11.29 1.60
N GLU A 54 12.54 -11.96 2.47
CA GLU A 54 12.42 -13.43 2.48
C GLU A 54 11.60 -13.95 1.28
N ILE A 55 10.71 -13.13 0.72
CA ILE A 55 9.91 -13.47 -0.47
C ILE A 55 10.71 -13.25 -1.75
N ILE A 56 11.29 -12.05 -1.89
CA ILE A 56 12.22 -11.70 -2.97
C ILE A 56 13.32 -10.85 -2.33
N ALA A 57 14.57 -11.30 -2.44
CA ALA A 57 15.74 -10.64 -1.88
C ALA A 57 15.98 -9.27 -2.55
N ALA A 58 15.34 -8.22 -2.00
CA ALA A 58 15.42 -6.85 -2.48
C ALA A 58 15.25 -5.87 -1.30
N PRO A 59 15.83 -4.66 -1.38
CA PRO A 59 15.59 -3.63 -0.38
C PRO A 59 14.12 -3.22 -0.31
N VAL A 60 13.73 -2.62 0.81
CA VAL A 60 12.37 -2.12 1.05
C VAL A 60 12.41 -0.59 1.14
N LEU A 61 11.57 0.07 0.37
CA LEU A 61 11.29 1.49 0.43
C LEU A 61 9.92 1.68 1.07
N GLY A 62 9.88 2.26 2.27
CA GLY A 62 8.66 2.56 3.01
C GLY A 62 8.35 4.05 3.05
N GLU A 63 7.08 4.38 3.25
CA GLU A 63 6.62 5.76 3.36
C GLU A 63 7.26 6.47 4.56
N GLU A 64 7.47 5.77 5.69
CA GLU A 64 7.96 6.33 6.95
C GLU A 64 9.49 6.52 6.99
N MET A 65 10.18 6.29 5.87
CA MET A 65 11.61 6.57 5.74
C MET A 65 11.88 8.05 5.45
N THR A 66 13.09 8.53 5.77
CA THR A 66 13.50 9.88 5.38
C THR A 66 13.58 10.02 3.86
N SER A 67 13.33 11.24 3.35
CA SER A 67 13.36 11.51 1.90
C SER A 67 14.70 11.15 1.27
N GLU A 68 15.83 11.36 1.99
CA GLU A 68 17.15 11.01 1.51
C GLU A 68 17.29 9.50 1.30
N LYS A 69 16.80 8.70 2.27
CA LYS A 69 16.83 7.23 2.19
C LYS A 69 15.92 6.73 1.08
N GLN A 70 14.74 7.32 0.93
CA GLN A 70 13.81 7.00 -0.16
C GLN A 70 14.45 7.26 -1.52
N HIS A 71 15.05 8.44 -1.72
CA HIS A 71 15.75 8.78 -2.97
C HIS A 71 16.92 7.84 -3.26
N LEU A 72 17.73 7.50 -2.25
CA LEU A 72 18.84 6.57 -2.40
C LEU A 72 18.35 5.18 -2.86
N LEU A 73 17.33 4.65 -2.22
CA LEU A 73 16.76 3.34 -2.58
C LEU A 73 16.14 3.36 -3.97
N TRP A 74 15.38 4.41 -4.31
CA TRP A 74 14.75 4.54 -5.61
C TRP A 74 15.75 4.62 -6.76
N ASN A 75 16.82 5.40 -6.60
CA ASN A 75 17.85 5.55 -7.61
C ASN A 75 18.65 4.26 -7.85
N ASN A 76 18.71 3.36 -6.87
CA ASN A 76 19.41 2.08 -6.95
C ASN A 76 18.45 0.90 -7.25
N ALA A 77 17.20 1.15 -7.58
CA ALA A 77 16.13 0.15 -7.73
C ALA A 77 16.20 -0.70 -9.02
N GLN A 78 17.23 -0.59 -9.83
CA GLN A 78 17.35 -1.30 -11.11
C GLN A 78 17.22 -2.83 -10.96
N GLN A 79 17.78 -3.40 -9.91
CA GLN A 79 17.77 -4.86 -9.65
C GLN A 79 16.50 -5.33 -8.94
N GLY A 80 15.73 -4.42 -8.40
CA GLY A 80 14.47 -4.70 -7.70
C GLY A 80 14.34 -3.93 -6.40
N LEU A 81 13.11 -3.57 -6.08
CA LEU A 81 12.75 -2.79 -4.90
C LEU A 81 11.35 -3.17 -4.44
N TRP A 82 11.16 -3.42 -3.16
CA TRP A 82 9.86 -3.40 -2.54
C TRP A 82 9.44 -1.95 -2.26
N VAL A 83 8.23 -1.58 -2.64
CA VAL A 83 7.62 -0.28 -2.31
C VAL A 83 6.45 -0.55 -1.40
N LEU A 84 6.44 0.11 -0.25
CA LEU A 84 5.52 -0.16 0.86
C LEU A 84 4.89 1.12 1.38
N ASP A 85 3.58 1.11 1.52
CA ASP A 85 2.80 2.00 2.37
C ASP A 85 2.03 1.12 3.37
N PRO A 86 2.40 1.14 4.66
CA PRO A 86 1.80 0.28 5.68
C PRO A 86 0.33 0.62 5.96
N ILE A 87 -0.04 1.91 5.92
CA ILE A 87 -1.41 2.38 6.17
C ILE A 87 -1.73 3.55 5.24
N ASP A 88 -1.97 3.26 3.94
CA ASP A 88 -2.52 4.27 3.03
C ASP A 88 -3.89 4.72 3.53
N GLY A 89 -3.99 6.01 3.85
CA GLY A 89 -5.16 6.58 4.51
C GLY A 89 -5.01 6.66 6.03
N THR A 90 -3.83 7.00 6.56
CA THR A 90 -3.55 7.16 8.01
C THR A 90 -4.56 8.07 8.70
N ASN A 91 -5.02 9.15 8.04
CA ASN A 91 -6.08 10.01 8.58
C ASN A 91 -7.40 9.25 8.81
N ASN A 92 -7.77 8.36 7.91
CA ASN A 92 -8.97 7.53 8.07
C ASN A 92 -8.79 6.54 9.22
N PHE A 93 -7.63 5.88 9.26
CA PHE A 93 -7.28 4.93 10.32
C PHE A 93 -7.38 5.58 11.71
N VAL A 94 -6.74 6.73 11.91
CA VAL A 94 -6.72 7.46 13.18
C VAL A 94 -8.11 7.93 13.60
N ASN A 95 -8.97 8.31 12.65
CA ASN A 95 -10.34 8.76 12.92
C ASN A 95 -11.37 7.62 12.94
N GLY A 96 -10.94 6.35 12.86
CA GLY A 96 -11.85 5.20 12.91
C GLY A 96 -12.70 5.02 11.65
N ILE A 97 -12.31 5.63 10.54
CA ILE A 97 -13.00 5.49 9.24
C ILE A 97 -12.47 4.22 8.57
N PRO A 98 -13.32 3.23 8.21
CA PRO A 98 -12.90 1.91 7.70
C PRO A 98 -12.46 1.97 6.22
N HIS A 99 -11.72 3.00 5.85
CA HIS A 99 -11.27 3.23 4.48
C HIS A 99 -9.77 3.55 4.46
N PHE A 100 -8.98 2.52 4.69
CA PHE A 100 -7.51 2.52 4.62
C PHE A 100 -7.03 1.17 4.13
N ALA A 101 -5.81 1.11 3.65
CA ALA A 101 -5.25 -0.13 3.08
C ALA A 101 -3.76 -0.28 3.37
N VAL A 102 -3.27 -1.51 3.39
CA VAL A 102 -1.86 -1.85 3.24
C VAL A 102 -1.58 -1.96 1.75
N SER A 103 -0.57 -1.25 1.25
CA SER A 103 -0.14 -1.29 -0.14
C SER A 103 1.30 -1.73 -0.27
N VAL A 104 1.55 -2.83 -0.98
CA VAL A 104 2.89 -3.39 -1.20
C VAL A 104 3.07 -3.76 -2.66
N ALA A 105 4.17 -3.33 -3.27
CA ALA A 105 4.53 -3.69 -4.64
C ALA A 105 6.01 -4.07 -4.74
N TYR A 106 6.33 -5.06 -5.57
CA TYR A 106 7.68 -5.31 -6.04
C TYR A 106 7.89 -4.67 -7.39
N VAL A 107 8.86 -3.78 -7.47
CA VAL A 107 9.22 -3.01 -8.67
C VAL A 107 10.58 -3.46 -9.18
N GLN A 108 10.72 -3.69 -10.47
CA GLN A 108 11.99 -4.02 -11.12
C GLN A 108 12.05 -3.37 -12.50
N HIS A 109 13.18 -2.81 -12.86
CA HIS A 109 13.36 -2.05 -14.11
C HIS A 109 12.29 -0.95 -14.29
N GLY A 110 11.96 -0.22 -13.22
CA GLY A 110 10.97 0.85 -13.20
C GLY A 110 9.51 0.39 -13.43
N ARG A 111 9.21 -0.90 -13.28
CA ARG A 111 7.87 -1.45 -13.51
C ARG A 111 7.45 -2.36 -12.37
N ALA A 112 6.21 -2.20 -11.89
CA ALA A 112 5.62 -3.13 -10.94
C ALA A 112 5.52 -4.53 -11.56
N GLN A 113 6.04 -5.53 -10.89
CA GLN A 113 6.00 -6.93 -11.28
C GLN A 113 4.88 -7.69 -10.58
N LEU A 114 4.68 -7.42 -9.29
CA LEU A 114 3.58 -7.93 -8.51
C LEU A 114 3.21 -6.92 -7.42
N GLY A 115 1.98 -7.00 -6.90
CA GLY A 115 1.54 -6.12 -5.83
C GLY A 115 0.28 -6.62 -5.15
N VAL A 116 0.08 -6.13 -3.94
CA VAL A 116 -1.09 -6.38 -3.10
C VAL A 116 -1.57 -5.07 -2.50
N VAL A 117 -2.89 -4.87 -2.53
CA VAL A 117 -3.59 -3.83 -1.76
C VAL A 117 -4.62 -4.54 -0.89
N TYR A 118 -4.53 -4.36 0.41
CA TYR A 118 -5.38 -5.05 1.39
C TYR A 118 -6.09 -4.08 2.32
N ASN A 119 -7.41 -4.08 2.32
CA ASN A 119 -8.19 -3.41 3.34
C ASN A 119 -8.47 -4.40 4.48
N PRO A 120 -7.90 -4.22 5.68
CA PRO A 120 -8.06 -5.18 6.77
C PRO A 120 -9.43 -5.14 7.43
N VAL A 121 -10.21 -4.08 7.27
CA VAL A 121 -11.56 -3.97 7.84
C VAL A 121 -12.57 -4.73 6.98
N SER A 122 -12.56 -4.52 5.65
CA SER A 122 -13.43 -5.28 4.73
C SER A 122 -12.86 -6.66 4.38
N GLN A 123 -11.60 -6.95 4.75
CA GLN A 123 -10.87 -8.16 4.40
C GLN A 123 -10.76 -8.40 2.88
N GLU A 124 -10.79 -7.32 2.11
CA GLU A 124 -10.60 -7.37 0.67
C GLU A 124 -9.12 -7.27 0.33
N CYS A 125 -8.59 -8.32 -0.29
CA CYS A 125 -7.20 -8.43 -0.70
C CYS A 125 -7.12 -8.46 -2.23
N PHE A 126 -6.82 -7.32 -2.82
CA PHE A 126 -6.53 -7.21 -4.25
C PHE A 126 -5.07 -7.57 -4.48
N SER A 127 -4.81 -8.36 -5.50
CA SER A 127 -3.45 -8.75 -5.88
C SER A 127 -3.31 -8.84 -7.39
N ALA A 128 -2.13 -8.54 -7.90
CA ALA A 128 -1.85 -8.64 -9.33
C ALA A 128 -0.41 -9.08 -9.57
N VAL A 129 -0.21 -9.81 -10.67
CA VAL A 129 1.10 -10.16 -11.20
C VAL A 129 1.15 -9.72 -12.66
N ARG A 130 2.22 -9.04 -13.03
CA ARG A 130 2.41 -8.52 -14.39
C ARG A 130 2.27 -9.63 -15.43
N GLY A 131 1.38 -9.41 -16.41
CA GLY A 131 1.10 -10.35 -17.48
C GLY A 131 0.28 -11.59 -17.08
N GLN A 132 -0.07 -11.75 -15.80
CA GLN A 132 -0.83 -12.91 -15.32
C GLN A 132 -2.27 -12.56 -14.87
N GLY A 133 -2.58 -11.26 -14.71
CA GLY A 133 -3.91 -10.80 -14.31
C GLY A 133 -3.97 -10.26 -12.89
N ALA A 134 -5.19 -10.13 -12.38
CA ALA A 134 -5.49 -9.61 -11.05
C ALA A 134 -6.56 -10.46 -10.35
N TRP A 135 -6.52 -10.44 -9.02
CA TRP A 135 -7.40 -11.23 -8.15
C TRP A 135 -7.92 -10.40 -7.00
N ILE A 136 -9.11 -10.73 -6.52
CA ILE A 136 -9.66 -10.33 -5.24
C ILE A 136 -9.86 -11.57 -4.37
N ASN A 137 -9.25 -11.61 -3.18
CA ASN A 137 -9.32 -12.75 -2.26
C ASN A 137 -8.99 -14.09 -2.93
N GLY A 138 -8.01 -14.09 -3.86
CA GLY A 138 -7.58 -15.27 -4.60
C GLY A 138 -8.47 -15.69 -5.76
N LYS A 139 -9.61 -15.03 -5.98
CA LYS A 139 -10.49 -15.25 -7.14
C LYS A 139 -10.14 -14.27 -8.25
N PRO A 140 -10.13 -14.67 -9.52
CA PRO A 140 -9.88 -13.76 -10.63
C PRO A 140 -10.76 -12.52 -10.57
N LEU A 141 -10.18 -11.34 -10.72
CA LEU A 141 -10.92 -10.08 -10.77
C LEU A 141 -11.56 -9.95 -12.16
N PRO A 142 -12.90 -9.88 -12.26
CA PRO A 142 -13.56 -9.82 -13.56
C PRO A 142 -13.26 -8.46 -14.23
N LEU A 143 -12.72 -8.50 -15.44
CA LEU A 143 -12.57 -7.31 -16.26
C LEU A 143 -13.94 -6.89 -16.82
N ARG A 144 -14.53 -5.88 -16.24
CA ARG A 144 -15.73 -5.23 -16.81
C ARG A 144 -15.28 -4.22 -17.88
N ARG A 145 -15.27 -4.63 -19.13
CA ARG A 145 -15.13 -3.71 -20.27
C ARG A 145 -16.49 -3.05 -20.52
N VAL A 146 -16.78 -1.98 -19.85
CA VAL A 146 -17.87 -1.08 -20.22
C VAL A 146 -17.20 0.13 -20.84
N PRO A 147 -17.14 0.25 -22.20
CA PRO A 147 -16.65 1.43 -22.84
C PRO A 147 -17.62 2.58 -22.54
N LYS A 148 -17.22 3.46 -21.62
CA LYS A 148 -17.95 4.69 -21.31
C LYS A 148 -17.12 5.87 -21.78
N PRO A 149 -17.76 6.86 -22.44
CA PRO A 149 -17.07 8.10 -22.69
C PRO A 149 -16.68 8.78 -21.39
N LEU A 150 -15.61 9.56 -21.36
CA LEU A 150 -15.07 10.18 -20.14
C LEU A 150 -16.14 11.00 -19.38
N ARG A 151 -17.09 11.64 -20.12
CA ARG A 151 -18.21 12.40 -19.52
C ARG A 151 -19.17 11.55 -18.66
N GLU A 152 -19.14 10.22 -18.83
CA GLU A 152 -19.98 9.27 -18.07
C GLU A 152 -19.16 8.51 -17.02
N ALA A 153 -17.88 8.80 -16.90
CA ALA A 153 -17.02 8.19 -15.91
C ALA A 153 -17.33 8.73 -14.51
N VAL A 154 -17.27 7.84 -13.52
CA VAL A 154 -17.30 8.22 -12.10
C VAL A 154 -15.87 8.20 -11.58
N ALA A 155 -15.43 9.31 -10.99
CA ALA A 155 -14.12 9.42 -10.40
C ALA A 155 -14.24 9.67 -8.88
N GLY A 156 -13.44 8.97 -8.09
CA GLY A 156 -13.19 9.31 -6.69
C GLY A 156 -12.05 10.32 -6.61
N VAL A 157 -12.25 11.42 -5.89
CA VAL A 157 -11.25 12.50 -5.80
C VAL A 157 -11.06 12.93 -4.35
N GLU A 158 -9.80 13.05 -3.90
CA GLU A 158 -9.48 13.67 -2.62
C GLU A 158 -9.43 15.19 -2.79
N ILE A 159 -10.45 15.88 -2.27
CA ILE A 159 -10.64 17.33 -2.47
C ILE A 159 -9.50 18.16 -1.85
N ARG A 160 -8.87 17.70 -0.76
CA ARG A 160 -7.79 18.44 -0.08
C ARG A 160 -6.55 18.68 -0.98
N ARG A 161 -6.35 17.87 -2.00
CA ARG A 161 -5.24 17.99 -2.97
C ARG A 161 -5.60 18.76 -4.23
N LEU A 162 -6.87 19.11 -4.40
CA LEU A 162 -7.30 19.95 -5.52
C LEU A 162 -6.89 21.40 -5.25
N ARG A 163 -5.88 21.88 -5.93
CA ARG A 163 -5.61 23.31 -6.01
C ARG A 163 -6.68 23.94 -6.90
N PRO A 164 -7.38 25.03 -6.47
CA PRO A 164 -8.26 25.74 -7.38
C PRO A 164 -7.43 26.20 -8.58
N ALA A 165 -7.93 25.92 -9.78
CA ALA A 165 -7.33 26.49 -10.98
C ALA A 165 -7.29 28.01 -10.80
N ARG A 166 -6.14 28.63 -10.96
CA ARG A 166 -6.06 30.10 -11.02
C ARG A 166 -6.83 30.48 -12.28
N LEU A 167 -8.00 31.09 -12.06
CA LEU A 167 -8.73 31.79 -13.11
C LEU A 167 -7.91 32.96 -13.63
#